data_085b9abfaa746b51e90d1011afac08e0
#
_entry.id   085b9abfaa746b51e90d1011afac08e0
#
_cell.length_a   1.000
_cell.length_b   1.000
_cell.length_c   1.000
_cell.angle_alpha   90.00
_cell.angle_beta   90.00
_cell.angle_gamma   90.00
#
_symmetry.space_group_name_H-M   'P 1'
#
loop_
_entity.id
_entity.type
_entity.pdbx_description
1 polymer ?
#
loop_
_entity_poly.entity_id
_entity_poly.type
_entity_poly.pdbx_seq_one_letter_code
_entity_poly.pdbx_strand_id
1 'polypeptide(L)'
;MELIRERGVLKVGTTGDYMPMSFLDPEMGCYFGIDAELAEDLADSLGVKLEYVETTWPSLLEDTIAGRFDLAICGITITDDRKEKALMSDSYLANGKTVLCRAEDACKYTSLEAINRLEVRVMSNPGGTNEEFVRENLPDAVLMLHDFNQEIPAMVASGEADVMITETVEAGYYAGRDDRLAAPMINRPFTLGGFGVLMPKGSEELLNYVNGFLEDERKSGRIGRGKNEEHIELR
;
A
#
# COMPACT_ATOMS: atom_id res chain seq x y z
N MET A 1 1.75 -8.75 -23.28
CA MET A 1 3.13 -9.29 -23.19
C MET A 1 3.99 -8.92 -24.41
N GLU A 2 3.57 -9.23 -25.63
CA GLU A 2 4.32 -8.93 -26.86
C GLU A 2 4.69 -7.45 -26.96
N LEU A 3 3.75 -6.54 -26.78
CA LEU A 3 3.98 -5.09 -26.83
C LEU A 3 5.02 -4.60 -25.79
N ILE A 4 5.05 -5.20 -24.59
CA ILE A 4 6.05 -4.87 -23.56
C ILE A 4 7.44 -5.28 -24.02
N ARG A 5 7.58 -6.50 -24.57
CA ARG A 5 8.84 -7.02 -25.09
C ARG A 5 9.34 -6.26 -26.32
N GLU A 6 8.46 -5.93 -27.26
CA GLU A 6 8.81 -5.13 -28.45
C GLU A 6 9.25 -3.70 -28.06
N ARG A 7 8.56 -3.08 -27.11
CA ARG A 7 8.92 -1.77 -26.57
C ARG A 7 10.21 -1.82 -25.74
N GLY A 8 10.53 -2.97 -25.15
CA GLY A 8 11.69 -3.18 -24.27
C GLY A 8 11.57 -2.47 -22.92
N VAL A 9 10.35 -2.12 -22.49
CA VAL A 9 10.07 -1.36 -21.26
C VAL A 9 8.79 -1.88 -20.64
N LEU A 10 8.83 -2.14 -19.30
CA LEU A 10 7.66 -2.35 -18.46
C LEU A 10 7.31 -1.03 -17.79
N LYS A 11 6.09 -0.53 -17.99
CA LYS A 11 5.57 0.66 -17.32
C LYS A 11 4.82 0.24 -16.07
N VAL A 12 5.25 0.74 -14.91
CA VAL A 12 4.68 0.41 -13.61
C VAL A 12 4.11 1.65 -12.94
N GLY A 13 2.79 1.66 -12.71
CA GLY A 13 2.11 2.68 -11.94
C GLY A 13 2.42 2.53 -10.44
N THR A 14 2.77 3.64 -9.80
CA THR A 14 3.03 3.68 -8.35
C THR A 14 2.71 5.04 -7.77
N THR A 15 2.26 5.08 -6.50
CA THR A 15 1.95 6.34 -5.80
C THR A 15 3.18 6.96 -5.14
N GLY A 16 4.15 6.13 -4.75
CA GLY A 16 5.39 6.58 -4.13
C GLY A 16 5.25 7.21 -2.74
N ASP A 17 4.15 6.97 -2.05
CA ASP A 17 3.81 7.59 -0.76
C ASP A 17 3.46 6.58 0.34
N TYR A 18 3.76 5.28 0.12
CA TYR A 18 3.26 4.19 0.97
C TYR A 18 4.38 3.28 1.48
N MET A 19 5.00 3.65 2.60
CA MET A 19 6.01 2.83 3.27
C MET A 19 5.37 1.62 4.00
N PRO A 20 6.03 0.45 3.99
CA PRO A 20 7.29 0.11 3.34
C PRO A 20 7.14 -0.43 1.91
N MET A 21 5.99 -0.24 1.26
CA MET A 21 5.67 -0.83 -0.04
C MET A 21 6.34 -0.08 -1.20
N SER A 22 6.03 1.21 -1.35
CA SER A 22 6.58 2.07 -2.40
C SER A 22 6.74 3.49 -1.91
N PHE A 23 7.95 4.00 -1.95
CA PHE A 23 8.30 5.35 -1.53
C PHE A 23 9.22 6.00 -2.56
N LEU A 24 8.86 7.20 -3.01
CA LEU A 24 9.70 8.04 -3.85
C LEU A 24 10.55 8.96 -2.96
N ASP A 25 11.86 8.74 -2.96
CA ASP A 25 12.79 9.67 -2.31
C ASP A 25 12.88 10.94 -3.15
N PRO A 26 12.47 12.10 -2.61
CA PRO A 26 12.46 13.35 -3.37
C PRO A 26 13.87 13.91 -3.65
N GLU A 27 14.89 13.52 -2.88
CA GLU A 27 16.27 13.97 -3.08
C GLU A 27 16.97 13.13 -4.15
N MET A 28 16.77 11.82 -4.11
CA MET A 28 17.39 10.87 -5.03
C MET A 28 16.59 10.65 -6.33
N GLY A 29 15.29 10.92 -6.31
CA GLY A 29 14.39 10.67 -7.43
C GLY A 29 14.21 9.18 -7.75
N CYS A 30 14.45 8.30 -6.76
CA CYS A 30 14.35 6.84 -6.89
C CYS A 30 13.23 6.30 -6.02
N TYR A 31 12.62 5.20 -6.47
CA TYR A 31 11.62 4.47 -5.69
C TYR A 31 12.30 3.40 -4.84
N PHE A 32 11.81 3.25 -3.61
CA PHE A 32 12.26 2.26 -2.64
C PHE A 32 11.08 1.51 -2.05
N GLY A 33 11.35 0.36 -1.46
CA GLY A 33 10.38 -0.46 -0.75
C GLY A 33 10.15 -1.81 -1.39
N ILE A 34 9.33 -2.63 -0.74
CA ILE A 34 9.06 -4.01 -1.14
C ILE A 34 8.53 -4.07 -2.58
N ASP A 35 7.62 -3.18 -2.93
CA ASP A 35 6.98 -3.17 -4.25
C ASP A 35 7.86 -2.55 -5.32
N ALA A 36 8.75 -1.63 -4.94
CA ALA A 36 9.76 -1.12 -5.87
C ALA A 36 10.74 -2.24 -6.28
N GLU A 37 11.24 -3.00 -5.31
CA GLU A 37 12.09 -4.17 -5.58
C GLU A 37 11.36 -5.25 -6.39
N LEU A 38 10.09 -5.50 -6.08
CA LEU A 38 9.25 -6.45 -6.81
C LEU A 38 9.04 -6.03 -8.27
N ALA A 39 8.89 -4.73 -8.53
CA ALA A 39 8.76 -4.19 -9.88
C ALA A 39 10.08 -4.31 -10.68
N GLU A 40 11.23 -4.09 -10.04
CA GLU A 40 12.55 -4.30 -10.64
C GLU A 40 12.76 -5.77 -11.02
N ASP A 41 12.50 -6.69 -10.07
CA ASP A 41 12.65 -8.13 -10.31
C ASP A 41 11.71 -8.64 -11.40
N LEU A 42 10.49 -8.09 -11.47
CA LEU A 42 9.54 -8.42 -12.54
C LEU A 42 10.02 -7.93 -13.91
N ALA A 43 10.54 -6.71 -14.01
CA ALA A 43 11.09 -6.18 -15.26
C ALA A 43 12.34 -6.99 -15.72
N ASP A 44 13.22 -7.34 -14.78
CA ASP A 44 14.39 -8.19 -15.04
C ASP A 44 13.97 -9.58 -15.53
N SER A 45 12.94 -10.19 -14.93
CA SER A 45 12.42 -11.50 -15.34
C SER A 45 11.84 -11.50 -16.76
N LEU A 46 11.32 -10.33 -17.20
CA LEU A 46 10.83 -10.11 -18.56
C LEU A 46 11.95 -9.78 -19.57
N GLY A 47 13.15 -9.43 -19.07
CA GLY A 47 14.28 -8.97 -19.88
C GLY A 47 14.07 -7.58 -20.47
N VAL A 48 13.34 -6.68 -19.77
CA VAL A 48 13.01 -5.33 -20.21
C VAL A 48 13.44 -4.31 -19.17
N LYS A 49 13.46 -3.01 -19.55
CA LYS A 49 13.71 -1.92 -18.63
C LYS A 49 12.44 -1.61 -17.81
N LEU A 50 12.63 -1.12 -16.60
CA LEU A 50 11.56 -0.58 -15.78
C LEU A 50 11.40 0.92 -16.03
N GLU A 51 10.15 1.39 -16.13
CA GLU A 51 9.76 2.79 -16.15
C GLU A 51 8.62 2.98 -15.13
N TYR A 52 8.84 3.79 -14.10
CA TYR A 52 7.78 4.15 -13.19
C TYR A 52 6.91 5.26 -13.77
N VAL A 53 5.59 5.13 -13.59
CA VAL A 53 4.58 6.11 -13.96
C VAL A 53 3.89 6.55 -12.69
N GLU A 54 4.06 7.82 -12.32
CA GLU A 54 3.42 8.38 -11.14
C GLU A 54 1.90 8.40 -11.30
N THR A 55 1.22 7.97 -10.25
CA THR A 55 -0.23 8.04 -10.08
C THR A 55 -0.56 8.43 -8.64
N THR A 56 -1.84 8.56 -8.32
CA THR A 56 -2.31 8.88 -6.96
C THR A 56 -3.40 7.90 -6.54
N TRP A 57 -3.65 7.77 -5.24
CA TRP A 57 -4.71 6.88 -4.76
C TRP A 57 -6.08 7.19 -5.39
N PRO A 58 -6.51 8.47 -5.52
CA PRO A 58 -7.76 8.81 -6.19
C PRO A 58 -7.79 8.44 -7.69
N SER A 59 -6.67 8.53 -8.40
CA SER A 59 -6.62 8.30 -9.86
C SER A 59 -6.18 6.89 -10.25
N LEU A 60 -5.64 6.09 -9.31
CA LEU A 60 -5.03 4.78 -9.58
C LEU A 60 -5.88 3.85 -10.45
N LEU A 61 -7.16 3.71 -10.12
CA LEU A 61 -8.05 2.81 -10.84
C LEU A 61 -8.38 3.35 -12.25
N GLU A 62 -8.65 4.64 -12.37
CA GLU A 62 -8.93 5.29 -13.67
C GLU A 62 -7.69 5.26 -14.56
N ASP A 63 -6.51 5.54 -14.03
CA ASP A 63 -5.23 5.48 -14.73
C ASP A 63 -4.94 4.05 -15.23
N THR A 64 -5.26 3.04 -14.42
CA THR A 64 -5.16 1.62 -14.81
C THR A 64 -6.09 1.32 -15.97
N ILE A 65 -7.37 1.69 -15.87
CA ILE A 65 -8.37 1.45 -16.92
C ILE A 65 -7.99 2.16 -18.22
N ALA A 66 -7.43 3.37 -18.11
CA ALA A 66 -6.96 4.14 -19.24
C ALA A 66 -5.66 3.60 -19.89
N GLY A 67 -5.00 2.60 -19.26
CA GLY A 67 -3.76 2.01 -19.77
C GLY A 67 -2.57 2.97 -19.74
N ARG A 68 -2.49 3.88 -18.75
CA ARG A 68 -1.35 4.79 -18.60
C ARG A 68 -0.06 4.03 -18.30
N PHE A 69 -0.17 2.85 -17.73
CA PHE A 69 0.91 1.91 -17.42
C PHE A 69 0.43 0.48 -17.72
N ASP A 70 1.35 -0.47 -17.78
CA ASP A 70 1.04 -1.88 -18.06
C ASP A 70 0.42 -2.57 -16.83
N LEU A 71 0.88 -2.19 -15.64
CA LEU A 71 0.41 -2.66 -14.35
C LEU A 71 0.75 -1.65 -13.26
N ALA A 72 0.13 -1.77 -12.09
CA ALA A 72 0.47 -0.98 -10.92
C ALA A 72 0.81 -1.87 -9.73
N ILE A 73 1.89 -1.49 -9.00
CA ILE A 73 2.37 -2.15 -7.77
C ILE A 73 2.73 -1.06 -6.76
N CYS A 74 1.97 -0.90 -5.68
CA CYS A 74 2.21 0.07 -4.62
C CYS A 74 1.39 -0.22 -3.35
N GLY A 75 1.35 -1.50 -2.90
CA GLY A 75 0.52 -1.88 -1.76
C GLY A 75 -0.97 -1.83 -2.05
N ILE A 76 -1.38 -2.33 -3.22
CA ILE A 76 -2.76 -2.21 -3.69
C ILE A 76 -3.61 -3.30 -3.06
N THR A 77 -4.51 -2.92 -2.15
CA THR A 77 -5.46 -3.85 -1.53
C THR A 77 -6.38 -4.47 -2.58
N ILE A 78 -6.50 -5.79 -2.55
CA ILE A 78 -7.43 -6.54 -3.40
C ILE A 78 -8.85 -6.30 -2.89
N THR A 79 -9.72 -5.70 -3.73
CA THR A 79 -11.14 -5.48 -3.44
C THR A 79 -12.01 -5.99 -4.58
N ASP A 80 -13.27 -6.27 -4.29
CA ASP A 80 -14.22 -6.74 -5.32
C ASP A 80 -14.51 -5.63 -6.34
N ASP A 81 -14.57 -4.36 -5.91
CA ASP A 81 -14.73 -3.22 -6.82
C ASP A 81 -13.58 -3.13 -7.83
N ARG A 82 -12.34 -3.28 -7.39
CA ARG A 82 -11.15 -3.30 -8.27
C ARG A 82 -11.19 -4.48 -9.24
N LYS A 83 -11.57 -5.69 -8.75
CA LYS A 83 -11.70 -6.89 -9.60
C LYS A 83 -12.81 -6.76 -10.64
N GLU A 84 -13.89 -6.06 -10.33
CA GLU A 84 -14.96 -5.79 -11.30
C GLU A 84 -14.50 -4.87 -12.44
N LYS A 85 -13.68 -3.86 -12.14
CA LYS A 85 -13.28 -2.81 -13.07
C LYS A 85 -11.96 -3.08 -13.81
N ALA A 86 -11.05 -3.84 -13.19
CA ALA A 86 -9.72 -4.14 -13.70
C ALA A 86 -9.34 -5.61 -13.41
N LEU A 87 -8.14 -6.02 -13.81
CA LEU A 87 -7.57 -7.32 -13.42
C LEU A 87 -6.73 -7.13 -12.13
N MET A 88 -6.87 -8.06 -11.21
CA MET A 88 -6.04 -8.15 -10.00
C MET A 88 -5.30 -9.48 -9.99
N SER A 89 -4.02 -9.45 -9.63
CA SER A 89 -3.25 -10.66 -9.38
C SER A 89 -3.74 -11.41 -8.15
N ASP A 90 -3.23 -12.61 -7.93
CA ASP A 90 -3.27 -13.28 -6.66
C ASP A 90 -2.59 -12.42 -5.59
N SER A 91 -2.98 -12.60 -4.32
CA SER A 91 -2.35 -11.88 -3.22
C SER A 91 -0.90 -12.30 -3.04
N TYR A 92 0.03 -11.36 -3.05
CA TYR A 92 1.44 -11.63 -2.77
C TYR A 92 1.81 -11.42 -1.29
N LEU A 93 1.08 -10.57 -0.56
CA LEU A 93 1.32 -10.28 0.85
C LEU A 93 -0.02 -10.17 1.59
N ALA A 94 -0.17 -10.94 2.68
CA ALA A 94 -1.35 -10.85 3.56
C ALA A 94 -1.38 -9.51 4.28
N ASN A 95 -2.57 -8.93 4.40
CA ASN A 95 -2.76 -7.60 4.95
C ASN A 95 -4.18 -7.43 5.49
N GLY A 96 -4.44 -6.37 6.27
CA GLY A 96 -5.78 -6.04 6.76
C GLY A 96 -5.80 -4.67 7.44
N LYS A 97 -6.98 -4.06 7.49
CA LYS A 97 -7.17 -2.77 8.15
C LYS A 97 -6.88 -2.87 9.63
N THR A 98 -6.13 -1.91 10.14
CA THR A 98 -5.77 -1.80 11.55
C THR A 98 -5.70 -0.33 11.96
N VAL A 99 -5.37 -0.10 13.21
CA VAL A 99 -5.20 1.23 13.79
C VAL A 99 -3.74 1.46 14.17
N LEU A 100 -3.22 2.63 13.83
CA LEU A 100 -1.99 3.20 14.35
C LEU A 100 -2.37 4.37 15.28
N CYS A 101 -1.82 4.40 16.48
CA CYS A 101 -2.10 5.44 17.47
C CYS A 101 -0.86 5.76 18.31
N ARG A 102 -0.94 6.75 19.20
CA ARG A 102 0.13 6.96 20.17
C ARG A 102 0.29 5.75 21.09
N ALA A 103 1.53 5.43 21.46
CA ALA A 103 1.85 4.29 22.33
C ALA A 103 1.14 4.36 23.68
N GLU A 104 1.02 5.58 24.26
CA GLU A 104 0.29 5.82 25.52
C GLU A 104 -1.22 5.57 25.41
N ASP A 105 -1.78 5.63 24.19
CA ASP A 105 -3.20 5.44 23.91
C ASP A 105 -3.53 4.02 23.40
N ALA A 106 -2.54 3.13 23.27
CA ALA A 106 -2.72 1.80 22.71
C ALA A 106 -3.84 0.98 23.36
N CYS A 107 -4.02 1.11 24.67
CA CYS A 107 -5.09 0.43 25.39
C CYS A 107 -6.50 0.99 25.14
N LYS A 108 -6.61 2.20 24.55
CA LYS A 108 -7.89 2.86 24.26
C LYS A 108 -8.49 2.38 22.94
N TYR A 109 -7.65 2.18 21.91
CA TYR A 109 -8.09 1.97 20.52
C TYR A 109 -7.96 0.49 20.09
N THR A 110 -8.66 -0.38 20.82
CA THR A 110 -8.58 -1.84 20.62
C THR A 110 -9.81 -2.45 19.92
N SER A 111 -10.74 -1.62 19.48
CA SER A 111 -11.92 -2.04 18.70
C SER A 111 -12.47 -0.88 17.87
N LEU A 112 -13.32 -1.17 16.87
CA LEU A 112 -14.01 -0.14 16.08
C LEU A 112 -14.92 0.72 16.98
N GLU A 113 -15.61 0.12 17.96
CA GLU A 113 -16.50 0.85 18.87
C GLU A 113 -15.71 1.85 19.75
N ALA A 114 -14.47 1.53 20.08
CA ALA A 114 -13.61 2.43 20.84
C ALA A 114 -13.11 3.62 20.02
N ILE A 115 -13.01 3.45 18.69
CA ILE A 115 -12.57 4.48 17.75
C ILE A 115 -13.75 5.29 17.24
N ASN A 116 -14.92 4.65 17.01
CA ASN A 116 -16.12 5.31 16.47
C ASN A 116 -16.82 6.18 17.50
N ARG A 117 -16.21 7.31 17.83
CA ARG A 117 -16.73 8.28 18.82
C ARG A 117 -16.52 9.70 18.33
N LEU A 118 -17.44 10.60 18.69
CA LEU A 118 -17.45 12.00 18.28
C LEU A 118 -16.19 12.80 18.65
N GLU A 119 -15.49 12.36 19.70
CA GLU A 119 -14.25 13.00 20.16
C GLU A 119 -12.99 12.44 19.51
N VAL A 120 -13.07 11.32 18.73
CA VAL A 120 -11.89 10.68 18.12
C VAL A 120 -11.65 11.22 16.73
N ARG A 121 -10.46 11.77 16.53
CA ARG A 121 -9.97 12.26 15.24
C ARG A 121 -9.24 11.15 14.53
N VAL A 122 -9.84 10.66 13.44
CA VAL A 122 -9.29 9.60 12.59
C VAL A 122 -8.69 10.24 11.34
N MET A 123 -7.40 10.06 11.12
CA MET A 123 -6.74 10.59 9.94
C MET A 123 -6.50 9.49 8.90
N SER A 124 -6.65 9.83 7.63
CA SER A 124 -6.42 8.97 6.48
C SER A 124 -6.03 9.81 5.25
N ASN A 125 -5.37 9.19 4.28
CA ASN A 125 -5.19 9.79 2.96
C ASN A 125 -6.47 9.68 2.12
N PRO A 126 -6.74 10.64 1.21
CA PRO A 126 -7.95 10.62 0.39
C PRO A 126 -7.88 9.58 -0.74
N GLY A 127 -9.05 9.11 -1.16
CA GLY A 127 -9.27 8.32 -2.39
C GLY A 127 -8.81 6.86 -2.34
N GLY A 128 -8.37 6.38 -1.18
CA GLY A 128 -7.97 4.99 -0.98
C GLY A 128 -8.95 4.19 -0.11
N THR A 129 -8.70 2.89 -0.02
CA THR A 129 -9.52 1.97 0.79
C THR A 129 -9.50 2.28 2.29
N ASN A 130 -8.55 3.10 2.77
CA ASN A 130 -8.50 3.55 4.16
C ASN A 130 -9.60 4.57 4.44
N GLU A 131 -9.76 5.58 3.57
CA GLU A 131 -10.85 6.54 3.66
C GLU A 131 -12.21 5.85 3.54
N GLU A 132 -12.38 4.95 2.55
CA GLU A 132 -13.61 4.18 2.37
C GLU A 132 -13.97 3.42 3.65
N PHE A 133 -13.00 2.71 4.24
CA PHE A 133 -13.19 1.97 5.49
C PHE A 133 -13.63 2.87 6.64
N VAL A 134 -13.01 4.04 6.81
CA VAL A 134 -13.39 4.98 7.88
C VAL A 134 -14.83 5.47 7.69
N ARG A 135 -15.21 5.87 6.46
CA ARG A 135 -16.57 6.36 6.17
C ARG A 135 -17.64 5.30 6.41
N GLU A 136 -17.34 4.04 6.12
CA GLU A 136 -18.30 2.94 6.28
C GLU A 136 -18.40 2.42 7.72
N ASN A 137 -17.29 2.37 8.45
CA ASN A 137 -17.22 1.67 9.73
C ASN A 137 -17.08 2.58 10.95
N LEU A 138 -16.73 3.87 10.74
CA LEU A 138 -16.49 4.85 11.79
C LEU A 138 -17.30 6.16 11.55
N PRO A 139 -18.63 6.08 11.29
CA PRO A 139 -19.43 7.22 10.89
C PRO A 139 -19.56 8.33 11.97
N ASP A 140 -19.33 7.98 13.24
CA ASP A 140 -19.42 8.93 14.35
C ASP A 140 -18.08 9.62 14.65
N ALA A 141 -16.96 9.04 14.19
CA ALA A 141 -15.63 9.62 14.38
C ALA A 141 -15.39 10.83 13.47
N VAL A 142 -14.48 11.70 13.88
CA VAL A 142 -14.09 12.88 13.08
C VAL A 142 -13.06 12.46 12.05
N LEU A 143 -13.48 12.22 10.80
CA LEU A 143 -12.56 11.94 9.70
C LEU A 143 -11.81 13.22 9.30
N MET A 144 -10.48 13.14 9.32
CA MET A 144 -9.55 14.15 8.82
C MET A 144 -8.79 13.57 7.62
N LEU A 145 -8.77 14.29 6.51
CA LEU A 145 -8.03 13.89 5.32
C LEU A 145 -6.73 14.69 5.19
N HIS A 146 -5.64 13.99 4.86
CA HIS A 146 -4.34 14.59 4.60
C HIS A 146 -3.73 13.98 3.34
N ASP A 147 -3.31 14.82 2.40
CA ASP A 147 -2.90 14.39 1.05
C ASP A 147 -1.58 13.60 1.05
N PHE A 148 -0.71 13.84 2.01
CA PHE A 148 0.61 13.18 2.10
C PHE A 148 0.57 12.05 3.12
N ASN A 149 0.32 10.83 2.65
CA ASN A 149 0.14 9.66 3.51
C ASN A 149 1.32 9.45 4.48
N GLN A 150 2.54 9.65 4.03
CA GLN A 150 3.75 9.47 4.84
C GLN A 150 3.89 10.45 6.02
N GLU A 151 3.15 11.57 6.04
CA GLU A 151 3.17 12.52 7.14
C GLU A 151 2.19 12.17 8.26
N ILE A 152 1.16 11.38 7.95
CA ILE A 152 0.08 11.05 8.90
C ILE A 152 0.60 10.38 10.18
N PRO A 153 1.54 9.41 10.15
CA PRO A 153 2.08 8.81 11.38
C PRO A 153 2.72 9.84 12.33
N ALA A 154 3.45 10.82 11.79
CA ALA A 154 4.03 11.91 12.60
C ALA A 154 2.96 12.81 13.20
N MET A 155 1.87 13.09 12.47
CA MET A 155 0.73 13.85 12.95
C MET A 155 -0.04 13.13 14.07
N VAL A 156 -0.13 11.80 14.01
CA VAL A 156 -0.65 10.98 15.11
C VAL A 156 0.28 11.05 16.32
N ALA A 157 1.58 10.90 16.11
CA ALA A 157 2.57 10.97 17.20
C ALA A 157 2.59 12.34 17.89
N SER A 158 2.35 13.44 17.16
CA SER A 158 2.28 14.81 17.71
C SER A 158 0.94 15.13 18.38
N GLY A 159 -0.10 14.29 18.18
CA GLY A 159 -1.44 14.52 18.72
C GLY A 159 -2.34 15.43 17.87
N GLU A 160 -1.97 15.69 16.62
CA GLU A 160 -2.84 16.39 15.66
C GLU A 160 -4.03 15.52 15.25
N ALA A 161 -3.83 14.18 15.20
CA ALA A 161 -4.89 13.20 15.13
C ALA A 161 -4.77 12.22 16.31
N ASP A 162 -5.83 11.47 16.59
CA ASP A 162 -5.82 10.48 17.67
C ASP A 162 -5.39 9.11 17.13
N VAL A 163 -5.84 8.78 15.94
CA VAL A 163 -5.50 7.52 15.24
C VAL A 163 -5.39 7.74 13.74
N MET A 164 -4.62 6.85 13.10
CA MET A 164 -4.65 6.61 11.66
C MET A 164 -5.27 5.24 11.42
N ILE A 165 -6.23 5.14 10.51
CA ILE A 165 -6.65 3.85 9.96
C ILE A 165 -5.79 3.57 8.74
N THR A 166 -5.10 2.46 8.79
CA THR A 166 -4.22 1.98 7.72
C THR A 166 -4.18 0.45 7.71
N GLU A 167 -3.25 -0.15 6.98
CA GLU A 167 -3.05 -1.58 6.93
C GLU A 167 -1.96 -2.05 7.90
N THR A 168 -2.00 -3.36 8.24
CA THR A 168 -1.08 -3.99 9.19
C THR A 168 0.39 -3.81 8.81
N VAL A 169 0.72 -3.84 7.52
CA VAL A 169 2.09 -3.69 7.02
C VAL A 169 2.62 -2.29 7.33
N GLU A 170 1.86 -1.25 7.00
CA GLU A 170 2.25 0.13 7.26
C GLU A 170 2.25 0.46 8.75
N ALA A 171 1.20 0.07 9.48
CA ALA A 171 1.13 0.28 10.93
C ALA A 171 2.30 -0.37 11.66
N GLY A 172 2.67 -1.60 11.27
CA GLY A 172 3.82 -2.32 11.82
C GLY A 172 5.13 -1.63 11.52
N TYR A 173 5.29 -1.11 10.30
CA TYR A 173 6.48 -0.36 9.89
C TYR A 173 6.72 0.87 10.77
N TYR A 174 5.71 1.71 10.95
CA TYR A 174 5.84 2.94 11.75
C TYR A 174 5.93 2.67 13.25
N ALA A 175 5.12 1.75 13.79
CA ALA A 175 5.20 1.39 15.20
C ALA A 175 6.53 0.70 15.59
N GLY A 176 7.20 0.05 14.64
CA GLY A 176 8.53 -0.53 14.85
C GLY A 176 9.69 0.46 14.79
N ARG A 177 9.46 1.71 14.33
CA ARG A 177 10.49 2.74 14.12
C ARG A 177 10.30 4.01 14.95
N ASP A 178 9.14 4.20 15.52
CA ASP A 178 8.84 5.34 16.38
C ASP A 178 8.17 4.86 17.67
N ASP A 179 8.92 4.87 18.78
CA ASP A 179 8.45 4.45 20.10
C ASP A 179 7.24 5.24 20.62
N ARG A 180 6.93 6.38 20.01
CA ARG A 180 5.72 7.17 20.32
C ARG A 180 4.45 6.56 19.73
N LEU A 181 4.59 5.60 18.79
CA LEU A 181 3.50 4.97 18.06
C LEU A 181 3.30 3.50 18.46
N ALA A 182 2.09 3.01 18.31
CA ALA A 182 1.71 1.63 18.52
C ALA A 182 0.61 1.20 17.54
N ALA A 183 0.62 -0.09 17.19
CA ALA A 183 -0.42 -0.74 16.38
C ALA A 183 -1.11 -1.84 17.21
N PRO A 184 -2.04 -1.48 18.13
CA PRO A 184 -2.59 -2.42 19.12
C PRO A 184 -3.39 -3.57 18.50
N MET A 185 -3.88 -3.41 17.27
CA MET A 185 -4.70 -4.40 16.57
C MET A 185 -3.93 -5.13 15.45
N ILE A 186 -2.59 -5.03 15.40
CA ILE A 186 -1.78 -5.61 14.32
C ILE A 186 -1.97 -7.13 14.16
N ASN A 187 -2.13 -7.87 15.26
CA ASN A 187 -2.35 -9.32 15.27
C ASN A 187 -3.83 -9.73 15.18
N ARG A 188 -4.74 -8.76 15.22
CA ARG A 188 -6.20 -8.95 15.08
C ARG A 188 -6.79 -7.78 14.31
N PRO A 189 -6.43 -7.64 13.03
CA PRO A 189 -6.90 -6.52 12.22
C PRO A 189 -8.42 -6.55 12.04
N PHE A 190 -9.00 -5.41 11.72
CA PHE A 190 -10.44 -5.25 11.50
C PHE A 190 -10.93 -5.99 10.24
N THR A 191 -10.05 -6.17 9.25
CA THR A 191 -10.32 -6.92 8.03
C THR A 191 -9.19 -7.91 7.74
N LEU A 192 -9.49 -8.91 6.90
CA LEU A 192 -8.49 -9.82 6.35
C LEU A 192 -8.50 -9.66 4.83
N GLY A 193 -7.32 -9.52 4.25
CA GLY A 193 -7.14 -9.33 2.82
C GLY A 193 -5.68 -9.49 2.42
N GLY A 194 -5.30 -8.86 1.32
CA GLY A 194 -3.94 -8.86 0.85
C GLY A 194 -3.70 -7.84 -0.25
N PHE A 195 -2.43 -7.61 -0.56
CA PHE A 195 -2.01 -6.80 -1.69
C PHE A 195 -1.89 -7.63 -2.95
N GLY A 196 -2.23 -7.01 -4.08
CA GLY A 196 -2.10 -7.57 -5.41
C GLY A 196 -1.63 -6.53 -6.41
N VAL A 197 -1.29 -7.00 -7.60
CA VAL A 197 -0.90 -6.18 -8.75
C VAL A 197 -2.15 -5.86 -9.56
N LEU A 198 -2.35 -4.60 -9.89
CA LEU A 198 -3.52 -4.11 -10.64
C LEU A 198 -3.14 -3.93 -12.12
N MET A 199 -3.99 -4.40 -13.03
CA MET A 199 -3.75 -4.35 -14.47
C MET A 199 -5.02 -3.98 -15.24
N PRO A 200 -4.92 -3.34 -16.43
CA PRO A 200 -6.08 -3.09 -17.27
C PRO A 200 -6.69 -4.41 -17.79
N LYS A 201 -8.01 -4.43 -17.98
CA LYS A 201 -8.70 -5.55 -18.64
C LYS A 201 -8.11 -5.79 -20.03
N GLY A 202 -8.06 -7.05 -20.47
CA GLY A 202 -7.40 -7.45 -21.70
C GLY A 202 -5.91 -7.78 -21.54
N SER A 203 -5.39 -7.76 -20.30
CA SER A 203 -3.99 -8.09 -19.97
C SER A 203 -3.86 -9.48 -19.34
N GLU A 204 -4.72 -10.45 -19.71
CA GLU A 204 -4.79 -11.78 -19.09
C GLU A 204 -3.46 -12.56 -19.22
N GLU A 205 -2.73 -12.38 -20.33
CA GLU A 205 -1.41 -12.99 -20.52
C GLU A 205 -0.40 -12.43 -19.51
N LEU A 206 -0.42 -11.12 -19.28
CA LEU A 206 0.41 -10.45 -18.27
C LEU A 206 0.01 -10.88 -16.86
N LEU A 207 -1.28 -10.97 -16.57
CA LEU A 207 -1.79 -11.45 -15.27
C LEU A 207 -1.28 -12.87 -14.96
N ASN A 208 -1.37 -13.79 -15.91
CA ASN A 208 -0.88 -15.16 -15.73
C ASN A 208 0.63 -15.19 -15.47
N TYR A 209 1.39 -14.36 -16.19
CA TYR A 209 2.83 -14.24 -15.97
C TYR A 209 3.16 -13.70 -14.59
N VAL A 210 2.48 -12.62 -14.20
CA VAL A 210 2.65 -11.98 -12.88
C VAL A 210 2.31 -12.97 -11.75
N ASN A 211 1.22 -13.72 -11.85
CA ASN A 211 0.85 -14.71 -10.84
C ASN A 211 1.92 -15.81 -10.69
N GLY A 212 2.47 -16.31 -11.81
CA GLY A 212 3.57 -17.26 -11.78
C GLY A 212 4.84 -16.69 -11.13
N PHE A 213 5.20 -15.47 -11.50
CA PHE A 213 6.32 -14.74 -10.90
C PHE A 213 6.14 -14.53 -9.38
N LEU A 214 4.96 -14.07 -8.94
CA LEU A 214 4.65 -13.87 -7.52
C LEU A 214 4.70 -15.18 -6.71
N GLU A 215 4.27 -16.29 -7.31
CA GLU A 215 4.37 -17.62 -6.68
C GLU A 215 5.83 -18.04 -6.47
N ASP A 216 6.70 -17.80 -7.45
CA ASP A 216 8.13 -18.10 -7.38
C ASP A 216 8.84 -17.18 -6.35
N GLU A 217 8.53 -15.89 -6.34
CA GLU A 217 9.04 -14.93 -5.33
C GLU A 217 8.64 -15.33 -3.92
N ARG A 218 7.40 -15.81 -3.72
CA ARG A 218 6.92 -16.30 -2.43
C ARG A 218 7.65 -17.58 -2.00
N LYS A 219 7.84 -18.54 -2.92
CA LYS A 219 8.57 -19.80 -2.65
C LYS A 219 10.03 -19.54 -2.29
N SER A 220 10.66 -18.56 -2.91
CA SER A 220 12.04 -18.16 -2.60
C SER A 220 12.18 -17.42 -1.28
N GLY A 221 11.06 -16.95 -0.69
CA GLY A 221 11.03 -16.16 0.54
C GLY A 221 11.52 -14.71 0.36
N ARG A 222 11.53 -14.20 -0.87
CA ARG A 222 11.94 -12.82 -1.18
C ARG A 222 10.84 -11.80 -0.86
N ILE A 223 9.58 -12.15 -1.07
CA ILE A 223 8.47 -11.28 -0.65
C ILE A 223 8.45 -11.16 0.88
N GLY A 224 8.52 -9.93 1.38
CA GLY A 224 8.54 -9.62 2.81
C GLY A 224 9.92 -9.61 3.46
N ARG A 225 10.98 -9.90 2.71
CA ARG A 225 12.36 -9.64 3.09
C ARG A 225 12.93 -8.66 2.07
N GLY A 226 12.81 -7.36 2.32
CA GLY A 226 13.45 -6.37 1.44
C GLY A 226 14.93 -6.70 1.27
N LYS A 227 15.45 -6.59 0.05
CA LYS A 227 16.89 -6.79 -0.26
C LYS A 227 17.76 -5.82 0.54
N ASN A 228 17.16 -4.75 1.04
CA ASN A 228 17.82 -3.61 1.66
C ASN A 228 17.24 -3.29 3.05
N GLU A 229 17.09 -4.29 3.93
CA GLU A 229 16.79 -4.00 5.36
C GLU A 229 17.84 -3.04 5.99
N GLU A 230 19.04 -2.95 5.40
CA GLU A 230 20.12 -2.04 5.85
C GLU A 230 19.97 -0.60 5.31
N HIS A 231 19.15 -0.33 4.29
CA HIS A 231 19.02 1.01 3.68
C HIS A 231 17.76 1.77 4.11
N ILE A 232 16.89 1.17 4.92
CA ILE A 232 15.72 1.82 5.51
C ILE A 232 16.06 2.38 6.91
N GLU A 233 17.29 2.77 7.15
CA GLU A 233 17.61 3.67 8.26
C GLU A 233 17.14 5.07 7.85
N LEU A 234 15.97 5.46 8.33
CA LEU A 234 15.50 6.83 8.27
C LEU A 234 16.49 7.74 8.99
N ARG A 235 17.10 8.65 8.25
CA ARG A 235 17.78 9.82 8.80
C ARG A 235 16.77 10.87 9.25
#